data_4883b98d1e3b6ef367aeef36746cbd42
#
_entry.id   4883b98d1e3b6ef367aeef36746cbd42
#
_cell.length_a   1.000
_cell.length_b   1.000
_cell.length_c   1.000
_cell.angle_alpha   90.00
_cell.angle_beta   90.00
_cell.angle_gamma   90.00
#
_symmetry.space_group_name_H-M   'P 1'
#
loop_
_entity.id
_entity.type
_entity.pdbx_description
1 polymer ?
#
loop_
_entity_poly.entity_id
_entity_poly.type
_entity_poly.pdbx_seq_one_letter_code
_entity_poly.pdbx_strand_id
1 'polypeptide(L)'
;MRKIDKGAPMPSFSEFVRRHHPTRWEDANAVRSAWRDYILKYEQHRLSGYTEEPVRFDSSHIDHFRKQSLFNTLIFDWNNYIVDSLDETYGAKYKDNYVKTRADNEKLINPVTEDASCFFKYELNGKIAVADGLNESDRERALYTIKAFNLNEASLKDRRRIIINTILDSFSDLEDGIILEALVAEGFTSVVEQLLKERNQ
;
A
#
# COMPACT_ATOMS: atom_id res chain seq x y z
N MET A 1 0.20 -6.05 2.63
CA MET A 1 0.86 -5.07 1.69
C MET A 1 1.36 -5.85 0.48
N ARG A 2 1.00 -5.42 -0.72
CA ARG A 2 1.32 -6.09 -1.99
C ARG A 2 2.30 -5.26 -2.82
N LYS A 3 2.90 -5.87 -3.83
CA LYS A 3 3.62 -5.17 -4.89
C LYS A 3 2.71 -4.18 -5.61
N ILE A 4 3.22 -3.00 -5.92
CA ILE A 4 2.57 -2.03 -6.82
C ILE A 4 3.38 -1.97 -8.10
N ASP A 5 2.80 -2.44 -9.19
CA ASP A 5 3.43 -2.37 -10.50
C ASP A 5 3.17 -1.01 -11.12
N LYS A 6 4.16 -0.12 -10.98
CA LYS A 6 4.12 1.20 -11.61
C LYS A 6 4.41 1.08 -13.10
N GLY A 7 3.49 1.60 -13.89
CA GLY A 7 3.72 1.79 -15.30
C GLY A 7 4.61 3.00 -15.61
N ALA A 8 4.73 3.33 -16.90
CA ALA A 8 5.32 4.61 -17.31
C ALA A 8 4.50 5.76 -16.69
N PRO A 9 5.15 6.87 -16.31
CA PRO A 9 4.44 8.04 -15.82
C PRO A 9 3.34 8.49 -16.77
N MET A 10 2.19 8.89 -16.22
CA MET A 10 1.11 9.46 -17.03
C MET A 10 1.64 10.56 -17.95
N PRO A 11 1.29 10.60 -19.26
CA PRO A 11 1.82 11.58 -20.20
C PRO A 11 1.69 13.04 -19.74
N SER A 12 0.56 13.39 -19.12
CA SER A 12 0.34 14.74 -18.58
C SER A 12 1.25 15.08 -17.40
N PHE A 13 1.68 14.09 -16.62
CA PHE A 13 2.69 14.27 -15.57
C PHE A 13 4.05 14.59 -16.20
N SER A 14 4.50 13.78 -17.14
CA SER A 14 5.78 13.98 -17.82
C SER A 14 5.85 15.33 -18.55
N GLU A 15 4.76 15.71 -19.21
CA GLU A 15 4.64 17.01 -19.88
C GLU A 15 4.69 18.17 -18.89
N PHE A 16 3.97 18.07 -17.77
CA PHE A 16 3.96 19.08 -16.71
C PHE A 16 5.37 19.30 -16.15
N VAL A 17 6.06 18.24 -15.75
CA VAL A 17 7.41 18.32 -15.20
C VAL A 17 8.37 18.93 -16.20
N ARG A 18 8.32 18.49 -17.47
CA ARG A 18 9.17 18.99 -18.54
C ARG A 18 8.94 20.48 -18.86
N ARG A 19 7.69 20.95 -18.80
CA ARG A 19 7.32 22.34 -19.17
C ARG A 19 7.56 23.32 -18.03
N HIS A 20 7.21 22.94 -16.82
CA HIS A 20 7.13 23.86 -15.70
C HIS A 20 8.32 23.78 -14.76
N HIS A 21 9.16 22.73 -14.87
CA HIS A 21 10.30 22.50 -13.96
C HIS A 21 9.94 22.72 -12.48
N PRO A 22 8.84 22.07 -11.97
CA PRO A 22 8.34 22.35 -10.65
C PRO A 22 9.34 21.93 -9.59
N THR A 23 9.42 22.69 -8.49
CA THR A 23 10.33 22.43 -7.37
C THR A 23 9.60 22.19 -6.05
N ARG A 24 8.33 22.57 -5.96
CA ARG A 24 7.50 22.41 -4.77
C ARG A 24 6.22 21.69 -5.13
N TRP A 25 5.70 20.89 -4.19
CA TRP A 25 4.48 20.12 -4.42
C TRP A 25 3.26 20.99 -4.74
N GLU A 26 3.21 22.19 -4.19
CA GLU A 26 2.15 23.17 -4.43
C GLU A 26 2.08 23.62 -5.90
N ASP A 27 3.19 23.56 -6.62
CA ASP A 27 3.24 23.90 -8.05
C ASP A 27 2.31 23.01 -8.89
N ALA A 28 2.00 21.81 -8.38
CA ALA A 28 1.12 20.83 -9.04
C ALA A 28 -0.35 20.87 -8.56
N ASN A 29 -0.77 21.85 -7.76
CA ASN A 29 -2.13 21.89 -7.19
C ASN A 29 -3.25 21.72 -8.21
N ALA A 30 -3.10 22.29 -9.41
CA ALA A 30 -4.12 22.24 -10.46
C ALA A 30 -4.22 20.88 -11.17
N VAL A 31 -3.17 20.03 -11.11
CA VAL A 31 -3.05 18.82 -11.94
C VAL A 31 -2.94 17.53 -11.14
N ARG A 32 -2.50 17.59 -9.89
CA ARG A 32 -2.23 16.39 -9.06
C ARG A 32 -3.46 15.52 -8.80
N SER A 33 -4.68 16.08 -8.89
CA SER A 33 -5.91 15.29 -8.75
C SER A 33 -6.08 14.26 -9.86
N ALA A 34 -5.71 14.61 -11.10
CA ALA A 34 -5.72 13.69 -12.23
C ALA A 34 -4.67 12.58 -12.08
N TRP A 35 -3.50 12.91 -11.54
CA TRP A 35 -2.46 11.92 -11.24
C TRP A 35 -2.90 10.95 -10.15
N ARG A 36 -3.54 11.45 -9.10
CA ARG A 36 -4.11 10.63 -8.03
C ARG A 36 -5.15 9.64 -8.55
N ASP A 37 -6.08 10.10 -9.39
CA ASP A 37 -7.11 9.24 -9.99
C ASP A 37 -6.46 8.14 -10.85
N TYR A 38 -5.49 8.51 -11.65
CA TYR A 38 -4.77 7.56 -12.49
C TYR A 38 -4.06 6.47 -11.66
N ILE A 39 -3.27 6.85 -10.65
CA ILE A 39 -2.56 5.92 -9.79
C ILE A 39 -3.55 5.00 -9.07
N LEU A 40 -4.57 5.59 -8.44
CA LEU A 40 -5.57 4.83 -7.68
C LEU A 40 -6.31 3.82 -8.57
N LYS A 41 -6.66 4.21 -9.78
CA LYS A 41 -7.46 3.39 -10.68
C LYS A 41 -6.64 2.33 -11.43
N TYR A 42 -5.52 2.71 -12.01
CA TYR A 42 -4.80 1.87 -12.95
C TYR A 42 -3.58 1.17 -12.36
N GLU A 43 -2.95 1.72 -11.32
CA GLU A 43 -1.77 1.13 -10.69
C GLU A 43 -2.13 0.43 -9.37
N GLN A 44 -3.14 0.92 -8.63
CA GLN A 44 -3.51 0.39 -7.32
C GLN A 44 -4.88 -0.28 -7.26
N HIS A 45 -5.64 -0.33 -8.38
CA HIS A 45 -6.95 -1.01 -8.46
C HIS A 45 -7.95 -0.55 -7.39
N ARG A 46 -7.94 0.75 -7.05
CA ARG A 46 -8.76 1.42 -6.02
C ARG A 46 -8.46 0.97 -4.58
N LEU A 47 -7.30 0.39 -4.34
CA LEU A 47 -6.84 -0.01 -3.01
C LEU A 47 -5.75 0.92 -2.49
N SER A 48 -5.69 1.07 -1.18
CA SER A 48 -4.54 1.68 -0.50
C SER A 48 -3.25 0.95 -0.87
N GLY A 49 -2.20 1.70 -1.20
CA GLY A 49 -0.90 1.11 -1.50
C GLY A 49 -0.19 0.49 -0.27
N TYR A 50 -0.68 0.77 0.94
CA TYR A 50 -0.08 0.27 2.17
C TYR A 50 -0.93 -0.76 2.90
N THR A 51 -2.23 -0.52 3.02
CA THR A 51 -3.12 -1.36 3.81
C THR A 51 -3.94 -2.34 2.98
N GLU A 52 -4.05 -2.11 1.67
CA GLU A 52 -4.90 -2.83 0.72
C GLU A 52 -6.41 -2.67 0.99
N GLU A 53 -6.80 -1.72 1.85
CA GLU A 53 -8.22 -1.39 1.99
C GLU A 53 -8.76 -0.67 0.75
N PRO A 54 -10.05 -0.83 0.45
CA PRO A 54 -10.69 -0.02 -0.61
C PRO A 54 -10.61 1.47 -0.28
N VAL A 55 -10.18 2.27 -1.25
CA VAL A 55 -10.02 3.72 -1.08
C VAL A 55 -10.83 4.47 -2.13
N ARG A 56 -11.64 5.43 -1.67
CA ARG A 56 -12.38 6.33 -2.55
C ARG A 56 -11.51 7.52 -2.93
N PHE A 57 -11.72 8.02 -4.14
CA PHE A 57 -10.99 9.18 -4.64
C PHE A 57 -11.09 10.40 -3.72
N ASP A 58 -12.30 10.74 -3.25
CA ASP A 58 -12.56 11.91 -2.40
C ASP A 58 -11.97 11.80 -0.99
N SER A 59 -11.68 10.60 -0.53
CA SER A 59 -11.06 10.32 0.78
C SER A 59 -9.62 9.82 0.66
N SER A 60 -8.90 10.21 -0.40
CA SER A 60 -7.53 9.79 -0.66
C SER A 60 -6.58 10.94 -0.93
N HIS A 61 -5.28 10.65 -0.86
CA HIS A 61 -4.23 11.58 -1.24
C HIS A 61 -3.05 10.84 -1.89
N ILE A 62 -2.21 11.58 -2.62
CA ILE A 62 -0.91 11.08 -3.03
C ILE A 62 0.06 11.24 -1.86
N ASP A 63 0.60 10.13 -1.40
CA ASP A 63 1.73 10.11 -0.49
C ASP A 63 3.05 10.04 -1.25
N HIS A 64 4.06 10.72 -0.74
CA HIS A 64 5.44 10.54 -1.14
C HIS A 64 6.08 9.47 -0.24
N PHE A 65 6.28 8.26 -0.77
CA PHE A 65 6.89 7.19 0.01
C PHE A 65 8.23 7.63 0.63
N ARG A 66 9.08 8.25 -0.16
CA ARG A 66 10.25 9.01 0.29
C ARG A 66 9.78 10.43 0.65
N LYS A 67 9.60 10.67 1.95
CA LYS A 67 9.00 11.89 2.50
C LYS A 67 9.63 13.16 1.92
N GLN A 68 8.83 14.09 1.41
CA GLN A 68 9.27 15.32 0.73
C GLN A 68 10.30 16.11 1.54
N SER A 69 10.05 16.29 2.84
CA SER A 69 10.94 17.05 3.73
C SER A 69 12.32 16.41 3.93
N LEU A 70 12.46 15.13 3.63
CA LEU A 70 13.70 14.38 3.74
C LEU A 70 14.37 14.14 2.38
N PHE A 71 13.57 14.08 1.30
CA PHE A 71 14.01 13.73 -0.06
C PHE A 71 13.44 14.72 -1.07
N ASN A 72 13.83 15.98 -0.98
CA ASN A 72 13.31 17.06 -1.81
C ASN A 72 13.55 16.89 -3.33
N THR A 73 14.57 16.13 -3.73
CA THR A 73 14.84 15.81 -5.14
C THR A 73 13.86 14.79 -5.74
N LEU A 74 13.08 14.09 -4.91
CA LEU A 74 12.12 13.06 -5.30
C LEU A 74 10.66 13.56 -5.25
N ILE A 75 10.44 14.87 -5.12
CA ILE A 75 9.08 15.45 -5.06
C ILE A 75 8.31 15.15 -6.35
N PHE A 76 8.97 15.17 -7.50
CA PHE A 76 8.40 14.87 -8.81
C PHE A 76 8.99 13.60 -9.43
N ASP A 77 9.17 12.57 -8.60
CA ASP A 77 9.46 11.22 -9.06
C ASP A 77 8.16 10.39 -9.03
N TRP A 78 7.71 9.92 -10.20
CA TRP A 78 6.48 9.12 -10.32
C TRP A 78 6.50 7.85 -9.48
N ASN A 79 7.66 7.20 -9.37
CA ASN A 79 7.82 5.99 -8.57
C ASN A 79 7.78 6.26 -7.07
N ASN A 80 7.83 7.52 -6.66
CA ASN A 80 7.70 7.94 -5.28
C ASN A 80 6.23 8.19 -4.86
N TYR A 81 5.28 8.10 -5.80
CA TYR A 81 3.87 8.37 -5.53
C TYR A 81 3.09 7.10 -5.23
N ILE A 82 2.45 7.08 -4.10
CA ILE A 82 1.51 6.03 -3.68
C ILE A 82 0.23 6.71 -3.21
N VAL A 83 -0.92 6.20 -3.62
CA VAL A 83 -2.21 6.73 -3.14
C VAL A 83 -2.65 5.96 -1.91
N ASP A 84 -3.04 6.70 -0.89
CA ASP A 84 -3.53 6.15 0.37
C ASP A 84 -4.76 6.90 0.88
N SER A 85 -5.43 6.33 1.87
CA SER A 85 -6.55 6.96 2.56
C SER A 85 -6.11 8.21 3.33
N LEU A 86 -7.09 9.04 3.70
CA LEU A 86 -6.85 10.20 4.56
C LEU A 86 -6.85 9.84 6.05
N ASP A 87 -6.91 8.56 6.41
CA ASP A 87 -6.88 8.12 7.81
C ASP A 87 -5.55 8.53 8.47
N GLU A 88 -5.62 8.95 9.72
CA GLU A 88 -4.47 9.41 10.49
C GLU A 88 -3.96 8.35 11.47
N THR A 89 -4.74 7.30 11.69
CA THR A 89 -4.45 6.25 12.67
C THR A 89 -3.56 5.16 12.10
N TYR A 90 -3.46 5.06 10.75
CA TYR A 90 -2.60 4.12 10.03
C TYR A 90 -2.23 4.66 8.64
N GLY A 91 -1.44 3.92 7.89
CA GLY A 91 -1.07 4.26 6.51
C GLY A 91 -0.10 5.44 6.41
N ALA A 92 -0.24 6.20 5.33
CA ALA A 92 0.67 7.27 4.95
C ALA A 92 0.82 8.37 6.00
N LYS A 93 -0.29 8.87 6.52
CA LYS A 93 -0.26 9.96 7.51
C LYS A 93 0.36 9.52 8.83
N TYR A 94 0.07 8.30 9.27
CA TYR A 94 0.72 7.73 10.45
C TYR A 94 2.24 7.58 10.22
N LYS A 95 2.64 7.05 9.08
CA LYS A 95 4.06 6.95 8.66
C LYS A 95 4.74 8.31 8.72
N ASP A 96 4.12 9.38 8.22
CA ASP A 96 4.71 10.71 8.19
C ASP A 96 4.95 11.28 9.59
N ASN A 97 4.13 10.87 10.55
CA ASN A 97 4.34 11.20 11.96
C ASN A 97 5.39 10.31 12.63
N TYR A 98 5.56 9.07 12.17
CA TYR A 98 6.48 8.10 12.74
C TYR A 98 7.92 8.25 12.21
N VAL A 99 8.09 8.41 10.91
CA VAL A 99 9.39 8.51 10.22
C VAL A 99 9.95 9.93 10.36
N LYS A 100 11.11 10.07 11.01
CA LYS A 100 11.73 11.38 11.31
C LYS A 100 13.02 11.63 10.55
N THR A 101 13.71 10.60 10.11
CA THR A 101 15.02 10.70 9.45
C THR A 101 15.04 9.95 8.11
N ARG A 102 16.04 10.24 7.27
CA ARG A 102 16.28 9.47 6.04
C ARG A 102 16.55 7.99 6.35
N ALA A 103 17.37 7.72 7.35
CA ALA A 103 17.68 6.35 7.77
C ALA A 103 16.42 5.58 8.21
N ASP A 104 15.48 6.25 8.87
CA ASP A 104 14.19 5.64 9.23
C ASP A 104 13.35 5.34 7.99
N ASN A 105 13.32 6.24 7.02
CA ASN A 105 12.59 6.02 5.78
C ASN A 105 13.21 4.88 4.94
N GLU A 106 14.53 4.72 4.97
CA GLU A 106 15.24 3.67 4.25
C GLU A 106 15.00 2.26 4.80
N LYS A 107 14.58 2.15 6.06
CA LYS A 107 14.14 0.87 6.66
C LYS A 107 12.79 0.38 6.13
N LEU A 108 11.97 1.25 5.57
CA LEU A 108 10.65 0.86 5.08
C LEU A 108 10.75 -0.06 3.87
N ILE A 109 9.89 -1.07 3.83
CA ILE A 109 9.67 -1.88 2.64
C ILE A 109 8.89 -1.03 1.64
N ASN A 110 9.47 -0.81 0.45
CA ASN A 110 8.84 0.01 -0.59
C ASN A 110 8.03 -0.89 -1.55
N PRO A 111 6.70 -0.81 -1.55
CA PRO A 111 5.89 -1.69 -2.38
C PRO A 111 6.02 -1.42 -3.90
N VAL A 112 6.66 -0.32 -4.30
CA VAL A 112 6.94 -0.03 -5.72
C VAL A 112 8.23 -0.71 -6.19
N THR A 113 9.28 -0.71 -5.37
CA THR A 113 10.60 -1.22 -5.77
C THR A 113 10.87 -2.65 -5.30
N GLU A 114 10.10 -3.12 -4.30
CA GLU A 114 10.26 -4.45 -3.70
C GLU A 114 8.95 -5.23 -3.80
N ASP A 115 9.04 -6.54 -3.84
CA ASP A 115 7.84 -7.37 -3.69
C ASP A 115 7.47 -7.45 -2.21
N ALA A 116 6.61 -6.54 -1.78
CA ALA A 116 6.20 -6.43 -0.39
C ALA A 116 5.48 -7.68 0.13
N SER A 117 4.88 -8.50 -0.74
CA SER A 117 4.19 -9.73 -0.35
C SER A 117 5.15 -10.77 0.24
N CYS A 118 6.44 -10.71 -0.12
CA CYS A 118 7.46 -11.61 0.42
C CYS A 118 7.84 -11.33 1.88
N PHE A 119 7.50 -10.16 2.40
CA PHE A 119 7.93 -9.72 3.75
C PHE A 119 6.88 -9.96 4.84
N PHE A 120 5.63 -10.20 4.44
CA PHE A 120 4.50 -10.23 5.36
C PHE A 120 3.69 -11.51 5.21
N LYS A 121 3.10 -11.94 6.34
CA LYS A 121 2.05 -12.96 6.40
C LYS A 121 0.90 -12.49 7.26
N TYR A 122 -0.26 -13.11 7.11
CA TYR A 122 -1.47 -12.78 7.83
C TYR A 122 -1.88 -13.93 8.74
N GLU A 123 -2.14 -13.60 10.00
CA GLU A 123 -2.64 -14.55 10.99
C GLU A 123 -4.18 -14.61 10.95
N LEU A 124 -4.77 -15.71 11.38
CA LEU A 124 -6.23 -15.91 11.38
C LEU A 124 -7.01 -14.85 12.18
N ASN A 125 -6.37 -14.20 13.13
CA ASN A 125 -6.94 -13.07 13.89
C ASN A 125 -6.89 -11.73 13.15
N GLY A 126 -6.47 -11.73 11.87
CA GLY A 126 -6.33 -10.54 11.02
C GLY A 126 -5.06 -9.74 11.22
N LYS A 127 -4.14 -10.18 12.09
CA LYS A 127 -2.87 -9.50 12.31
C LYS A 127 -1.94 -9.74 11.12
N ILE A 128 -1.23 -8.68 10.70
CA ILE A 128 -0.10 -8.81 9.80
C ILE A 128 1.16 -9.07 10.63
N ALA A 129 1.93 -10.07 10.23
CA ALA A 129 3.17 -10.47 10.85
C ALA A 129 4.31 -10.56 9.82
N VAL A 130 5.51 -10.73 10.29
CA VAL A 130 6.68 -10.93 9.43
C VAL A 130 6.60 -12.33 8.82
N ALA A 131 6.89 -12.42 7.51
CA ALA A 131 6.95 -13.71 6.81
C ALA A 131 8.05 -14.61 7.38
N ASP A 132 7.85 -15.91 7.25
CA ASP A 132 8.84 -16.90 7.67
C ASP A 132 10.03 -16.93 6.68
N GLY A 133 11.20 -17.34 7.17
CA GLY A 133 12.38 -17.53 6.33
C GLY A 133 13.15 -16.27 5.93
N LEU A 134 12.76 -15.08 6.39
CA LEU A 134 13.51 -13.86 6.15
C LEU A 134 14.83 -13.86 6.92
N ASN A 135 15.87 -13.28 6.31
CA ASN A 135 17.11 -12.96 7.04
C ASN A 135 16.85 -11.87 8.09
N GLU A 136 17.79 -11.66 9.01
CA GLU A 136 17.60 -10.74 10.14
C GLU A 136 17.35 -9.29 9.69
N SER A 137 18.07 -8.80 8.69
CA SER A 137 17.90 -7.44 8.16
C SER A 137 16.49 -7.23 7.59
N ASP A 138 16.01 -8.15 6.76
CA ASP A 138 14.67 -8.06 6.17
C ASP A 138 13.57 -8.24 7.21
N ARG A 139 13.81 -9.07 8.23
CA ARG A 139 12.93 -9.23 9.38
C ARG A 139 12.79 -7.91 10.16
N GLU A 140 13.90 -7.23 10.44
CA GLU A 140 13.89 -5.93 11.13
C GLU A 140 13.15 -4.87 10.30
N ARG A 141 13.38 -4.82 8.97
CA ARG A 141 12.69 -3.90 8.06
C ARG A 141 11.19 -4.17 8.02
N ALA A 142 10.77 -5.43 7.95
CA ALA A 142 9.37 -5.81 7.98
C ALA A 142 8.69 -5.41 9.29
N LEU A 143 9.31 -5.68 10.44
CA LEU A 143 8.82 -5.24 11.75
C LEU A 143 8.71 -3.71 11.83
N TYR A 144 9.73 -3.00 11.34
CA TYR A 144 9.72 -1.55 11.30
C TYR A 144 8.58 -1.01 10.42
N THR A 145 8.38 -1.59 9.24
CA THR A 145 7.31 -1.21 8.31
C THR A 145 5.93 -1.41 8.93
N ILE A 146 5.67 -2.57 9.57
CA ILE A 146 4.41 -2.84 10.28
C ILE A 146 4.12 -1.74 11.31
N LYS A 147 5.13 -1.33 12.08
CA LYS A 147 4.99 -0.28 13.11
C LYS A 147 4.83 1.10 12.48
N ALA A 148 5.65 1.43 11.49
CA ALA A 148 5.68 2.75 10.89
C ALA A 148 4.39 3.12 10.15
N PHE A 149 3.70 2.16 9.57
CA PHE A 149 2.39 2.34 8.96
C PHE A 149 1.22 1.96 9.88
N ASN A 150 1.47 1.51 11.11
CA ASN A 150 0.49 0.98 12.04
C ASN A 150 -0.44 -0.07 11.41
N LEU A 151 0.14 -1.02 10.66
CA LEU A 151 -0.63 -2.01 9.89
C LEU A 151 -1.45 -2.97 10.75
N ASN A 152 -1.25 -2.97 12.06
CA ASN A 152 -2.02 -3.73 13.06
C ASN A 152 -3.00 -2.86 13.86
N GLU A 153 -3.38 -1.68 13.30
CA GLU A 153 -4.48 -0.91 13.85
C GLU A 153 -5.74 -1.79 13.98
N ALA A 154 -6.57 -1.54 15.01
CA ALA A 154 -7.68 -2.44 15.38
C ALA A 154 -8.68 -2.65 14.24
N SER A 155 -9.08 -1.57 13.55
CA SER A 155 -10.05 -1.63 12.46
C SER A 155 -9.51 -2.40 11.24
N LEU A 156 -8.21 -2.28 10.94
CA LEU A 156 -7.56 -3.04 9.88
C LEU A 156 -7.54 -4.54 10.17
N LYS A 157 -7.22 -4.91 11.43
CA LYS A 157 -7.25 -6.31 11.86
C LYS A 157 -8.65 -6.88 11.78
N ASP A 158 -9.65 -6.13 12.26
CA ASP A 158 -11.04 -6.59 12.24
C ASP A 158 -11.56 -6.81 10.82
N ARG A 159 -11.26 -5.90 9.88
CA ARG A 159 -11.64 -6.06 8.48
C ARG A 159 -10.98 -7.29 7.83
N ARG A 160 -9.68 -7.50 8.06
CA ARG A 160 -8.99 -8.69 7.56
C ARG A 160 -9.57 -9.97 8.18
N ARG A 161 -9.88 -9.97 9.48
CA ARG A 161 -10.50 -11.11 10.17
C ARG A 161 -11.88 -11.44 9.59
N ILE A 162 -12.69 -10.43 9.23
CA ILE A 162 -13.98 -10.66 8.57
C ILE A 162 -13.78 -11.39 7.25
N ILE A 163 -12.83 -10.97 6.41
CA ILE A 163 -12.52 -11.64 5.13
C ILE A 163 -12.06 -13.08 5.38
N ILE A 164 -11.16 -13.28 6.33
CA ILE A 164 -10.66 -14.62 6.70
C ILE A 164 -11.82 -15.53 7.09
N ASN A 165 -12.69 -15.08 8.00
CA ASN A 165 -13.84 -15.86 8.44
C ASN A 165 -14.82 -16.12 7.28
N THR A 166 -15.06 -15.13 6.40
CA THR A 166 -15.90 -15.32 5.22
C THR A 166 -15.39 -16.44 4.31
N ILE A 167 -14.07 -16.50 4.09
CA ILE A 167 -13.46 -17.57 3.29
C ILE A 167 -13.60 -18.92 3.98
N LEU A 168 -13.28 -19.00 5.26
CA LEU A 168 -13.26 -20.26 6.01
C LEU A 168 -14.66 -20.82 6.27
N ASP A 169 -15.62 -19.95 6.61
CA ASP A 169 -16.96 -20.38 7.04
C ASP A 169 -17.97 -20.46 5.90
N SER A 170 -17.89 -19.52 4.92
CA SER A 170 -18.93 -19.36 3.89
C SER A 170 -18.47 -19.80 2.51
N PHE A 171 -17.19 -19.75 2.22
CA PHE A 171 -16.61 -20.01 0.89
C PHE A 171 -15.70 -21.25 0.86
N SER A 172 -15.75 -22.08 1.91
CA SER A 172 -14.91 -23.27 2.04
C SER A 172 -15.02 -24.24 0.84
N ASP A 173 -16.20 -24.35 0.22
CA ASP A 173 -16.50 -25.29 -0.86
C ASP A 173 -16.48 -24.62 -2.25
N LEU A 174 -16.17 -23.31 -2.34
CA LEU A 174 -16.12 -22.60 -3.61
C LEU A 174 -14.75 -22.72 -4.28
N GLU A 175 -14.73 -22.62 -5.59
CA GLU A 175 -13.50 -22.52 -6.38
C GLU A 175 -12.77 -21.20 -6.11
N ASP A 176 -11.44 -21.21 -6.10
CA ASP A 176 -10.60 -20.07 -5.79
C ASP A 176 -10.89 -18.82 -6.67
N GLY A 177 -11.17 -19.03 -7.96
CA GLY A 177 -11.53 -17.97 -8.89
C GLY A 177 -12.82 -17.23 -8.49
N ILE A 178 -13.83 -17.98 -8.01
CA ILE A 178 -15.09 -17.42 -7.53
C ILE A 178 -14.86 -16.61 -6.24
N ILE A 179 -14.02 -17.13 -5.33
CA ILE A 179 -13.69 -16.43 -4.08
C ILE A 179 -12.97 -15.10 -4.37
N LEU A 180 -11.97 -15.13 -5.26
CA LEU A 180 -11.26 -13.93 -5.69
C LEU A 180 -12.19 -12.88 -6.28
N GLU A 181 -13.09 -13.27 -7.18
CA GLU A 181 -14.05 -12.37 -7.80
C GLU A 181 -15.03 -11.77 -6.77
N ALA A 182 -15.54 -12.60 -5.85
CA ALA A 182 -16.49 -12.17 -4.83
C ALA A 182 -15.86 -11.17 -3.84
N LEU A 183 -14.57 -11.30 -3.53
CA LEU A 183 -13.89 -10.49 -2.52
C LEU A 183 -13.05 -9.34 -3.10
N VAL A 184 -12.97 -9.20 -4.42
CA VAL A 184 -12.13 -8.14 -5.04
C VAL A 184 -12.51 -6.72 -4.57
N ALA A 185 -13.80 -6.46 -4.35
CA ALA A 185 -14.28 -5.16 -3.89
C ALA A 185 -13.99 -4.87 -2.42
N GLU A 186 -13.78 -5.92 -1.61
CA GLU A 186 -13.46 -5.81 -0.17
C GLU A 186 -11.99 -5.45 0.06
N GLY A 187 -11.15 -5.56 -0.96
CA GLY A 187 -9.71 -5.33 -0.86
C GLY A 187 -8.98 -6.45 -0.13
N PHE A 188 -7.86 -6.10 0.52
CA PHE A 188 -7.01 -7.04 1.27
C PHE A 188 -6.62 -8.29 0.47
N THR A 189 -6.31 -8.10 -0.81
CA THR A 189 -6.04 -9.17 -1.79
C THR A 189 -4.96 -10.13 -1.31
N SER A 190 -3.91 -9.63 -0.67
CA SER A 190 -2.84 -10.49 -0.12
C SER A 190 -3.34 -11.45 0.97
N VAL A 191 -4.38 -11.07 1.72
CA VAL A 191 -5.01 -11.98 2.71
C VAL A 191 -5.72 -13.12 2.00
N VAL A 192 -6.52 -12.79 0.98
CA VAL A 192 -7.26 -13.77 0.19
C VAL A 192 -6.30 -14.74 -0.49
N GLU A 193 -5.29 -14.22 -1.20
CA GLU A 193 -4.29 -15.02 -1.91
C GLU A 193 -3.52 -15.96 -0.98
N GLN A 194 -3.13 -15.48 0.22
CA GLN A 194 -2.46 -16.34 1.20
C GLN A 194 -3.35 -17.50 1.64
N LEU A 195 -4.61 -17.25 2.02
CA LEU A 195 -5.53 -18.29 2.47
C LEU A 195 -5.83 -19.32 1.38
N LEU A 196 -6.04 -18.88 0.13
CA LEU A 196 -6.25 -19.79 -0.98
C LEU A 196 -5.03 -20.66 -1.26
N LYS A 197 -3.83 -20.09 -1.15
CA LYS A 197 -2.59 -20.86 -1.27
C LYS A 197 -2.43 -21.89 -0.14
N GLU A 198 -2.73 -21.54 1.10
CA GLU A 198 -2.65 -22.44 2.24
C GLU A 198 -3.69 -23.57 2.17
N ARG A 199 -4.89 -23.29 1.66
CA ARG A 199 -5.95 -24.28 1.44
C ARG A 199 -5.54 -25.38 0.44
N ASN A 200 -4.68 -25.07 -0.51
CA ASN A 200 -4.26 -25.99 -1.58
C ASN A 200 -2.96 -26.74 -1.27
N GLN A 201 -2.41 -26.61 -0.07
CA GLN A 201 -1.22 -27.33 0.42
C GLN A 201 -1.60 -28.51 1.31
#